data_c6790c297561faf896c447df3f016e7c
#
_entry.id   c6790c297561faf896c447df3f016e7c
#
_cell.length_a   1.000
_cell.length_b   1.000
_cell.length_c   1.000
_cell.angle_alpha   90.00
_cell.angle_beta   90.00
_cell.angle_gamma   90.00
#
_symmetry.space_group_name_H-M   'P 1'
#
loop_
_entity.id
_entity.type
_entity.pdbx_description
1 polymer ?
#
loop_
_entity_poly.entity_id
_entity_poly.type
_entity_poly.pdbx_seq_one_letter_code
_entity_poly.pdbx_strand_id
1 'polypeptide(L)'
;MARLNITPLYSSLDNWPGRLFEAEGATIFNARTATSFVFTYPPGHDFAGFRVAVTGTGFAYSLGLPSAGSISSVVVRNGAGQPVLVFNSFTPNTLASDLSQFAASVFGGRDALGNGPGANGRGAWSILLSGNDVINCTNGNDRRSVEGLNSGNDRFNMLAGDDSVAGGIGNDTIFGGSGVDEISFEETSHNLGDSAFRGISVNMATGRLIDCWGGTDTFFDIERIIGSRFNDVFVGNAGRNDFSGLRGNDVFNGGGDQDRVRYGDDYWQGGRQGIVVDLETSNIGGVIRGAIRDGFGNRDVVINIERVNGTRYNDVFVGSSERNVFIGAEGRDSFNGMGSRDAISFDVSYTGVAQTGIIVNLQLAANQIVNDGFGNVETAISIEDIWASDQNDRLIMNGADNFVFGRDGADTMTGGGGRDTFSWEDEDEFGSGDRITDFVAVGTANLDRLGFDVEAFDNMTSTLRLVNGTSATTAAGVGQFVFNPLNDTLFWDENGSALGGSTAIVVLTNVAALSAANFDLF
;
A
#
# COMPACT_ATOMS: atom_id res chain seq x y z
N MET A 1 -3.84 31.44 -6.07
CA MET A 1 -3.17 30.20 -6.51
C MET A 1 -1.79 30.16 -5.87
N ALA A 2 -1.62 29.33 -4.87
CA ALA A 2 -0.30 29.02 -4.29
C ALA A 2 0.35 27.90 -5.10
N ARG A 3 1.68 27.89 -5.18
CA ARG A 3 2.45 26.76 -5.74
C ARG A 3 3.34 26.21 -4.65
N LEU A 4 3.17 24.95 -4.36
CA LEU A 4 4.03 24.18 -3.47
C LEU A 4 5.00 23.35 -4.31
N ASN A 5 6.30 23.60 -4.14
CA ASN A 5 7.35 22.78 -4.75
C ASN A 5 8.17 22.16 -3.61
N ILE A 6 8.21 20.84 -3.56
CA ILE A 6 8.92 20.08 -2.54
C ILE A 6 10.23 19.57 -3.17
N THR A 7 11.32 19.77 -2.45
CA THR A 7 12.63 19.28 -2.89
C THR A 7 12.94 17.95 -2.19
N PRO A 8 13.52 16.97 -2.85
CA PRO A 8 13.72 15.61 -2.32
C PRO A 8 14.83 15.55 -1.27
N LEU A 9 14.58 16.10 -0.09
CA LEU A 9 15.44 15.95 1.09
C LEU A 9 14.83 15.01 2.14
N TYR A 10 13.58 14.59 1.92
CA TYR A 10 12.83 13.69 2.78
C TYR A 10 12.04 12.73 1.89
N SER A 11 12.04 11.46 2.23
CA SER A 11 11.39 10.39 1.48
C SER A 11 9.87 10.34 1.67
N SER A 12 9.29 11.18 2.54
CA SER A 12 7.85 11.27 2.72
C SER A 12 7.42 12.63 3.28
N LEU A 13 6.21 13.03 2.98
CA LEU A 13 5.55 14.22 3.53
C LEU A 13 4.77 13.94 4.82
N ASP A 14 4.87 12.76 5.42
CA ASP A 14 4.14 12.35 6.61
C ASP A 14 4.18 13.39 7.71
N ASN A 15 3.05 14.06 7.97
CA ASN A 15 2.85 15.08 9.01
C ASN A 15 3.92 16.20 9.06
N TRP A 16 4.80 16.25 8.04
CA TRP A 16 5.93 17.16 8.03
C TRP A 16 5.54 18.64 8.05
N PRO A 17 4.54 19.08 7.26
CA PRO A 17 4.11 20.45 7.31
C PRO A 17 3.44 20.86 8.62
N GLY A 18 2.62 20.01 9.21
CA GLY A 18 2.04 20.26 10.51
C GLY A 18 3.12 20.49 11.59
N ARG A 19 4.10 19.61 11.65
CA ARG A 19 5.25 19.74 12.56
C ARG A 19 6.14 20.93 12.28
N LEU A 20 6.29 21.33 11.00
CA LEU A 20 7.10 22.49 10.64
C LEU A 20 6.57 23.79 11.26
N PHE A 21 5.27 23.90 11.46
CA PHE A 21 4.62 25.07 12.04
C PHE A 21 4.24 24.89 13.52
N GLU A 22 4.46 23.71 14.10
CA GLU A 22 4.36 23.48 15.54
C GLU A 22 5.54 24.15 16.26
N ALA A 23 5.38 25.42 16.62
CA ALA A 23 6.39 26.15 17.38
C ALA A 23 6.12 26.06 18.89
N GLU A 24 6.32 24.89 19.49
CA GLU A 24 6.47 24.80 20.94
C GLU A 24 7.87 25.28 21.33
N GLY A 25 7.97 26.49 21.84
CA GLY A 25 9.22 27.09 22.32
C GLY A 25 9.58 28.38 21.59
N ALA A 26 10.48 29.16 22.16
CA ALA A 26 10.82 30.50 21.71
C ALA A 26 11.35 30.52 20.27
N THR A 27 10.50 30.87 19.33
CA THR A 27 10.87 31.15 17.93
C THR A 27 11.67 32.43 17.87
N ILE A 28 12.84 32.38 17.27
CA ILE A 28 13.71 33.56 17.14
C ILE A 28 13.42 34.27 15.84
N PHE A 29 12.81 35.43 15.90
CA PHE A 29 12.66 36.32 14.75
C PHE A 29 13.99 36.98 14.41
N ASN A 30 14.54 36.67 13.23
CA ASN A 30 15.83 37.18 12.78
C ASN A 30 15.74 38.49 11.99
N ALA A 31 14.60 38.74 11.35
CA ALA A 31 14.34 39.97 10.59
C ALA A 31 12.83 40.26 10.51
N ARG A 32 12.46 41.55 10.55
CA ARG A 32 11.08 42.02 10.43
C ARG A 32 11.03 43.32 9.66
N THR A 33 10.21 43.36 8.63
CA THR A 33 9.95 44.57 7.84
C THR A 33 8.46 44.65 7.50
N ALA A 34 8.00 45.74 6.90
CA ALA A 34 6.64 45.84 6.41
C ALA A 34 6.32 44.89 5.26
N THR A 35 7.31 44.22 4.69
CA THR A 35 7.18 43.33 3.54
C THR A 35 7.75 41.91 3.76
N SER A 36 8.40 41.65 4.87
CA SER A 36 8.95 40.31 5.18
C SER A 36 9.19 40.08 6.66
N PHE A 37 9.14 38.84 7.07
CA PHE A 37 9.70 38.38 8.34
C PHE A 37 10.34 37.00 8.17
N VAL A 38 11.27 36.68 9.06
CA VAL A 38 12.03 35.43 9.05
C VAL A 38 12.10 34.89 10.48
N PHE A 39 11.88 33.62 10.63
CA PHE A 39 12.12 32.93 11.92
C PHE A 39 12.92 31.66 11.72
N THR A 40 13.54 31.17 12.79
CA THR A 40 14.30 29.91 12.84
C THR A 40 13.85 29.09 14.03
N TYR A 41 13.99 27.79 13.93
CA TYR A 41 13.69 26.88 15.03
C TYR A 41 14.86 26.82 16.01
N PRO A 42 14.58 26.79 17.34
CA PRO A 42 15.59 26.73 18.36
C PRO A 42 16.36 25.40 18.35
N PRO A 43 17.57 25.35 18.93
CA PRO A 43 18.28 24.09 19.16
C PRO A 43 17.44 23.14 20.03
N GLY A 44 17.38 21.87 19.64
CA GLY A 44 16.57 20.84 20.31
C GLY A 44 15.19 20.61 19.70
N HIS A 45 14.77 21.45 18.76
CA HIS A 45 13.59 21.19 17.93
C HIS A 45 13.93 20.24 16.78
N ASP A 46 12.98 19.40 16.31
CA ASP A 46 13.16 18.47 15.19
C ASP A 46 13.67 19.17 13.91
N PHE A 47 13.29 20.42 13.72
CA PHE A 47 13.72 21.28 12.63
C PHE A 47 14.79 22.32 13.01
N ALA A 48 15.61 22.03 14.02
CA ALA A 48 16.71 22.92 14.41
C ALA A 48 17.60 23.25 13.21
N GLY A 49 17.86 24.54 12.99
CA GLY A 49 18.62 25.03 11.84
C GLY A 49 17.81 25.34 10.58
N PHE A 50 16.53 24.97 10.52
CA PHE A 50 15.65 25.39 9.44
C PHE A 50 15.29 26.87 9.58
N ARG A 51 15.10 27.50 8.42
CA ARG A 51 14.76 28.93 8.31
C ARG A 51 13.50 29.10 7.47
N VAL A 52 12.50 29.76 8.03
CA VAL A 52 11.26 30.11 7.34
C VAL A 52 11.27 31.60 7.04
N ALA A 53 11.17 31.94 5.75
CA ALA A 53 11.08 33.30 5.27
C ALA A 53 9.69 33.55 4.68
N VAL A 54 8.98 34.52 5.22
CA VAL A 54 7.65 34.95 4.76
C VAL A 54 7.77 36.32 4.14
N THR A 55 7.28 36.48 2.91
CA THR A 55 7.21 37.76 2.22
C THR A 55 5.78 38.13 1.90
N GLY A 56 5.51 39.42 1.80
CA GLY A 56 4.17 39.95 1.58
C GLY A 56 4.13 41.47 1.59
N THR A 57 2.98 42.06 1.92
CA THR A 57 2.80 43.50 2.00
C THR A 57 2.01 43.91 3.23
N GLY A 58 2.29 45.09 3.74
CA GLY A 58 1.52 45.68 4.85
C GLY A 58 1.64 44.97 6.18
N PHE A 59 2.73 44.23 6.44
CA PHE A 59 2.93 43.57 7.73
C PHE A 59 3.00 44.56 8.89
N ALA A 60 2.11 44.39 9.85
CA ALA A 60 2.16 45.07 11.13
C ALA A 60 2.49 44.04 12.24
N TYR A 61 3.03 44.52 13.35
CA TYR A 61 3.47 43.64 14.46
C TYR A 61 2.88 44.12 15.79
N SER A 62 2.38 43.17 16.57
CA SER A 62 1.92 43.39 17.92
C SER A 62 2.67 42.47 18.87
N LEU A 63 3.23 43.02 19.94
CA LEU A 63 4.09 42.29 20.92
C LEU A 63 5.23 41.48 20.24
N GLY A 64 5.65 41.95 19.07
CA GLY A 64 6.72 41.28 18.32
C GLY A 64 6.26 40.24 17.32
N LEU A 65 4.99 39.89 17.30
CA LEU A 65 4.40 38.91 16.36
C LEU A 65 3.68 39.60 15.21
N PRO A 66 3.65 39.00 13.99
CA PRO A 66 2.84 39.52 12.89
C PRO A 66 1.37 39.56 13.30
N SER A 67 0.73 40.71 13.07
CA SER A 67 -0.66 40.95 13.49
C SER A 67 -1.57 41.41 12.35
N ALA A 68 -1.01 41.84 11.21
CA ALA A 68 -1.73 42.18 10.00
C ALA A 68 -0.81 42.15 8.79
N GLY A 69 -1.38 42.11 7.58
CA GLY A 69 -0.68 42.14 6.29
C GLY A 69 -1.11 41.00 5.36
N SER A 70 -0.57 40.99 4.16
CA SER A 70 -0.79 39.97 3.13
C SER A 70 0.46 39.16 2.89
N ILE A 71 0.35 37.83 2.87
CA ILE A 71 1.45 36.93 2.50
C ILE A 71 1.47 36.74 0.99
N SER A 72 2.63 36.88 0.36
CA SER A 72 2.86 36.61 -1.06
C SER A 72 3.74 35.38 -1.31
N SER A 73 4.61 35.02 -0.36
CA SER A 73 5.35 33.75 -0.40
C SER A 73 5.81 33.31 0.98
N VAL A 74 5.97 31.99 1.13
CA VAL A 74 6.64 31.35 2.27
C VAL A 74 7.73 30.45 1.71
N VAL A 75 8.95 30.59 2.20
CA VAL A 75 10.09 29.76 1.80
C VAL A 75 10.73 29.16 3.04
N VAL A 76 10.74 27.84 3.11
CA VAL A 76 11.47 27.08 4.14
C VAL A 76 12.79 26.64 3.56
N ARG A 77 13.87 26.85 4.31
CA ARG A 77 15.23 26.43 3.95
C ARG A 77 15.81 25.52 5.04
N ASN A 78 16.56 24.49 4.63
CA ASN A 78 17.32 23.66 5.56
C ASN A 78 18.53 24.37 6.14
N GLY A 79 19.25 23.72 7.05
CA GLY A 79 20.48 24.27 7.65
C GLY A 79 21.60 24.59 6.67
N ALA A 80 21.59 24.02 5.47
CA ALA A 80 22.51 24.34 4.37
C ALA A 80 22.01 25.53 3.51
N GLY A 81 20.87 26.12 3.84
CA GLY A 81 20.27 27.26 3.12
C GLY A 81 19.55 26.91 1.82
N GLN A 82 19.40 25.63 1.51
CA GLN A 82 18.64 25.18 0.34
C GLN A 82 17.13 25.25 0.62
N PRO A 83 16.31 25.71 -0.35
CA PRO A 83 14.87 25.72 -0.20
C PRO A 83 14.35 24.26 -0.19
N VAL A 84 13.57 23.90 0.81
CA VAL A 84 12.93 22.60 0.95
C VAL A 84 11.43 22.69 0.79
N LEU A 85 10.87 23.90 0.95
CA LEU A 85 9.44 24.15 0.78
C LEU A 85 9.26 25.59 0.28
N VAL A 86 8.50 25.80 -0.78
CA VAL A 86 8.27 27.11 -1.36
C VAL A 86 6.82 27.26 -1.74
N PHE A 87 6.14 28.23 -1.12
CA PHE A 87 4.81 28.67 -1.51
C PHE A 87 4.92 30.02 -2.22
N ASN A 88 4.35 30.17 -3.38
CA ASN A 88 4.34 31.41 -4.14
C ASN A 88 2.92 31.74 -4.64
N SER A 89 2.63 33.03 -4.76
CA SER A 89 1.43 33.54 -5.42
C SER A 89 0.11 33.25 -4.70
N PHE A 90 0.03 33.63 -3.42
CA PHE A 90 -1.25 33.70 -2.71
C PHE A 90 -2.18 34.72 -3.39
N THR A 91 -3.43 34.35 -3.64
CA THR A 91 -4.44 35.28 -4.15
C THR A 91 -4.88 36.25 -3.06
N PRO A 92 -4.90 37.57 -3.32
CA PRO A 92 -5.09 38.58 -2.28
C PRO A 92 -6.57 38.84 -1.98
N ASN A 93 -7.33 37.93 -1.44
CA ASN A 93 -8.75 38.21 -1.27
C ASN A 93 -9.37 38.05 0.14
N THR A 94 -8.59 37.84 1.22
CA THR A 94 -9.21 37.72 2.57
C THR A 94 -8.22 37.97 3.73
N LEU A 95 -7.77 39.15 4.01
CA LEU A 95 -6.36 39.32 4.28
C LEU A 95 -5.96 39.80 5.67
N ALA A 96 -6.82 40.38 6.45
CA ALA A 96 -6.46 40.81 7.80
C ALA A 96 -6.72 39.73 8.85
N SER A 97 -7.69 38.85 8.61
CA SER A 97 -7.99 37.72 9.49
C SER A 97 -7.01 36.56 9.31
N ASP A 98 -6.52 36.35 8.09
CA ASP A 98 -5.71 35.18 7.74
C ASP A 98 -4.30 35.24 8.34
N LEU A 99 -3.64 36.42 8.29
CA LEU A 99 -2.32 36.54 8.89
C LEU A 99 -2.34 36.47 10.43
N SER A 100 -3.39 36.98 11.06
CA SER A 100 -3.53 36.88 12.53
C SER A 100 -3.82 35.44 12.96
N GLN A 101 -4.59 34.69 12.20
CA GLN A 101 -4.84 33.27 12.40
C GLN A 101 -3.59 32.42 12.11
N PHE A 102 -2.90 32.70 11.01
CA PHE A 102 -1.61 32.07 10.69
C PHE A 102 -0.57 32.33 11.80
N ALA A 103 -0.43 33.58 12.23
CA ALA A 103 0.49 33.94 13.31
C ALA A 103 0.10 33.28 14.64
N ALA A 104 -1.19 33.24 14.98
CA ALA A 104 -1.68 32.54 16.15
C ALA A 104 -1.43 31.04 16.08
N SER A 105 -1.62 30.45 14.91
CA SER A 105 -1.37 29.03 14.65
C SER A 105 0.12 28.67 14.75
N VAL A 106 1.00 29.48 14.18
CA VAL A 106 2.45 29.24 14.17
C VAL A 106 3.12 29.56 15.50
N PHE A 107 2.61 30.54 16.25
CA PHE A 107 3.31 31.12 17.42
C PHE A 107 2.62 30.83 18.77
N GLY A 108 1.70 29.89 18.83
CA GLY A 108 1.17 29.36 20.09
C GLY A 108 0.03 30.17 20.74
N GLY A 109 -0.67 31.01 19.95
CA GLY A 109 -1.97 31.56 20.36
C GLY A 109 -3.07 30.51 20.23
N ARG A 110 -4.18 30.69 20.98
CA ARG A 110 -5.41 29.96 20.65
C ARG A 110 -6.01 30.55 19.38
N ASP A 111 -6.40 29.70 18.43
CA ASP A 111 -7.16 30.15 17.28
C ASP A 111 -8.53 30.69 17.69
N ALA A 112 -9.25 31.32 16.76
CA ALA A 112 -10.61 31.85 17.01
C ALA A 112 -11.63 30.76 17.40
N LEU A 113 -11.26 29.46 17.29
CA LEU A 113 -12.06 28.30 17.67
C LEU A 113 -11.67 27.74 19.05
N GLY A 114 -10.67 28.33 19.73
CA GLY A 114 -10.28 27.95 21.07
C GLY A 114 -9.36 26.74 21.20
N ASN A 115 -8.80 26.25 20.08
CA ASN A 115 -7.87 25.12 20.06
C ASN A 115 -6.51 25.50 20.66
N GLY A 116 -5.96 24.64 21.50
CA GLY A 116 -4.68 24.86 22.18
C GLY A 116 -3.45 24.60 21.31
N PRO A 117 -2.22 24.77 21.83
CA PRO A 117 -0.97 24.73 21.07
C PRO A 117 -0.70 23.45 20.25
N GLY A 118 -1.30 22.32 20.59
CA GLY A 118 -1.11 21.04 19.85
C GLY A 118 -1.93 20.89 18.57
N ALA A 119 -2.84 21.85 18.24
CA ALA A 119 -3.68 21.80 17.02
C ALA A 119 -3.19 22.76 15.92
N ASN A 120 -2.10 23.46 16.15
CA ASN A 120 -1.78 24.72 15.45
C ASN A 120 -1.15 24.56 14.06
N GLY A 121 -0.45 23.48 13.80
CA GLY A 121 0.13 23.21 12.47
C GLY A 121 -0.93 23.08 11.39
N ARG A 122 -2.04 22.43 11.70
CA ARG A 122 -3.16 22.21 10.76
C ARG A 122 -3.87 23.50 10.37
N GLY A 123 -4.08 24.44 11.33
CA GLY A 123 -4.72 25.72 11.04
C GLY A 123 -3.91 26.60 10.10
N ALA A 124 -2.58 26.60 10.21
CA ALA A 124 -1.71 27.37 9.32
C ALA A 124 -1.75 26.82 7.89
N TRP A 125 -1.81 25.52 7.73
CA TRP A 125 -1.93 24.85 6.43
C TRP A 125 -3.26 25.17 5.76
N SER A 126 -4.36 25.08 6.49
CA SER A 126 -5.67 25.38 5.95
C SER A 126 -5.79 26.81 5.42
N ILE A 127 -5.08 27.75 6.04
CA ILE A 127 -5.02 29.13 5.58
C ILE A 127 -4.11 29.29 4.35
N LEU A 128 -2.99 28.60 4.32
CA LEU A 128 -2.02 28.69 3.22
C LEU A 128 -2.52 28.02 1.93
N LEU A 129 -3.32 26.96 2.05
CA LEU A 129 -3.81 26.15 0.95
C LEU A 129 -5.33 26.31 0.73
N SER A 130 -5.93 27.41 1.19
CA SER A 130 -7.29 27.77 0.82
C SER A 130 -7.32 28.46 -0.54
N GLY A 131 -7.96 27.90 -1.52
CA GLY A 131 -8.03 28.40 -2.89
C GLY A 131 -7.40 27.39 -3.86
N ASN A 132 -7.34 27.71 -5.13
CA ASN A 132 -6.85 26.79 -6.15
C ASN A 132 -5.32 26.71 -6.12
N ASP A 133 -4.79 25.59 -5.70
CA ASP A 133 -3.35 25.39 -5.47
C ASP A 133 -2.74 24.40 -6.46
N VAL A 134 -1.42 24.39 -6.57
CA VAL A 134 -0.65 23.39 -7.32
C VAL A 134 0.40 22.80 -6.40
N ILE A 135 0.25 21.51 -6.14
CA ILE A 135 1.15 20.74 -5.29
C ILE A 135 1.99 19.84 -6.21
N ASN A 136 3.32 19.93 -6.08
CA ASN A 136 4.23 19.01 -6.75
C ASN A 136 4.98 18.25 -5.68
N CYS A 137 4.81 16.94 -5.69
CA CYS A 137 5.44 16.00 -4.75
C CYS A 137 6.88 15.65 -5.15
N THR A 138 7.44 14.63 -4.54
CA THR A 138 8.81 14.14 -4.78
C THR A 138 8.77 12.95 -5.76
N ASN A 139 9.91 12.31 -6.00
CA ASN A 139 9.97 11.01 -6.69
C ASN A 139 10.08 9.84 -5.69
N GLY A 140 9.57 9.98 -4.51
CA GLY A 140 9.53 8.94 -3.48
C GLY A 140 8.18 8.94 -2.82
N ASN A 141 7.84 7.91 -2.06
CA ASN A 141 6.52 7.71 -1.47
C ASN A 141 6.10 8.90 -0.60
N ASP A 142 5.15 9.67 -1.07
CA ASP A 142 4.59 10.85 -0.40
C ASP A 142 3.24 10.47 0.25
N ARG A 143 3.25 10.19 1.54
CA ARG A 143 2.06 9.71 2.26
C ARG A 143 1.41 10.81 3.09
N ARG A 144 0.08 10.93 2.98
CA ARG A 144 -0.81 11.75 3.84
C ARG A 144 -0.41 13.20 4.03
N SER A 145 0.28 13.77 3.09
CA SER A 145 0.91 15.08 3.24
C SER A 145 -0.04 16.25 3.19
N VAL A 146 -1.27 16.03 2.86
CA VAL A 146 -2.20 17.13 2.56
C VAL A 146 -3.45 17.08 3.43
N GLU A 147 -3.28 16.69 4.69
CA GLU A 147 -4.30 16.91 5.71
C GLU A 147 -4.53 18.41 5.89
N GLY A 148 -5.66 18.90 5.43
CA GLY A 148 -6.07 20.30 5.65
C GLY A 148 -6.06 21.20 4.44
N LEU A 149 -5.98 20.68 3.21
CA LEU A 149 -6.46 21.41 2.05
C LEU A 149 -7.96 21.61 2.22
N ASN A 150 -8.35 22.81 2.58
CA ASN A 150 -9.71 23.03 3.05
C ASN A 150 -10.70 23.34 1.96
N SER A 151 -10.28 23.99 0.91
CA SER A 151 -11.18 24.35 -0.18
C SER A 151 -10.42 24.95 -1.34
N GLY A 152 -10.86 24.63 -2.52
CA GLY A 152 -10.30 25.13 -3.76
C GLY A 152 -10.39 24.08 -4.83
N ASN A 153 -10.02 24.42 -6.04
CA ASN A 153 -9.83 23.44 -7.09
C ASN A 153 -8.33 23.25 -7.28
N ASP A 154 -7.82 22.21 -6.68
CA ASP A 154 -6.39 22.00 -6.50
C ASP A 154 -5.83 21.06 -7.57
N ARG A 155 -4.54 21.14 -7.78
CA ARG A 155 -3.82 20.26 -8.69
C ARG A 155 -2.66 19.58 -7.97
N PHE A 156 -2.70 18.28 -7.93
CA PHE A 156 -1.67 17.41 -7.36
C PHE A 156 -0.87 16.74 -8.48
N ASN A 157 0.45 16.81 -8.42
CA ASN A 157 1.37 16.06 -9.27
C ASN A 157 2.25 15.22 -8.35
N MET A 158 1.93 13.93 -8.23
CA MET A 158 2.57 13.04 -7.26
C MET A 158 3.94 12.57 -7.75
N LEU A 159 4.09 12.34 -9.04
CA LEU A 159 5.31 11.98 -9.79
C LEU A 159 5.66 10.49 -9.78
N ALA A 160 6.44 10.02 -8.85
CA ALA A 160 6.86 8.63 -8.76
C ALA A 160 7.00 8.19 -7.30
N GLY A 161 6.65 6.96 -7.03
CA GLY A 161 6.56 6.38 -5.69
C GLY A 161 5.14 5.93 -5.44
N ASP A 162 4.91 5.28 -4.31
CA ASP A 162 3.57 4.93 -3.87
C ASP A 162 3.04 6.07 -3.00
N ASP A 163 2.20 6.89 -3.59
CA ASP A 163 1.76 8.14 -3.01
C ASP A 163 0.32 8.05 -2.48
N SER A 164 -0.02 8.90 -1.49
CA SER A 164 -1.38 8.99 -0.95
C SER A 164 -1.80 10.45 -0.77
N VAL A 165 -2.99 10.79 -1.29
CA VAL A 165 -3.52 12.14 -1.28
C VAL A 165 -4.98 12.19 -0.84
N ALA A 166 -5.37 13.29 -0.18
CA ALA A 166 -6.76 13.71 0.00
C ALA A 166 -6.96 15.06 -0.69
N GLY A 167 -7.81 15.11 -1.73
CA GLY A 167 -8.05 16.34 -2.50
C GLY A 167 -8.65 17.47 -1.66
N GLY A 168 -9.53 17.14 -0.73
CA GLY A 168 -10.25 18.12 0.09
C GLY A 168 -11.57 18.55 -0.53
N ILE A 169 -12.01 19.76 -0.15
CA ILE A 169 -13.25 20.35 -0.69
C ILE A 169 -12.94 21.07 -1.99
N GLY A 170 -13.49 20.62 -3.10
CA GLY A 170 -13.27 21.32 -4.36
C GLY A 170 -13.60 20.49 -5.60
N ASN A 171 -13.05 20.92 -6.72
CA ASN A 171 -12.98 20.08 -7.91
C ASN A 171 -11.50 19.95 -8.27
N ASP A 172 -10.90 18.90 -7.79
CA ASP A 172 -9.46 18.72 -7.80
C ASP A 172 -8.98 17.95 -9.03
N THR A 173 -7.71 18.09 -9.34
CA THR A 173 -7.08 17.31 -10.40
C THR A 173 -5.84 16.63 -9.84
N ILE A 174 -5.85 15.32 -9.85
CA ILE A 174 -4.82 14.48 -9.22
C ILE A 174 -4.13 13.67 -10.30
N PHE A 175 -2.80 13.67 -10.30
CA PHE A 175 -1.94 12.83 -11.14
C PHE A 175 -1.08 12.00 -10.22
N GLY A 176 -1.33 10.70 -10.13
CA GLY A 176 -0.54 9.73 -9.38
C GLY A 176 0.88 9.66 -9.95
N GLY A 177 1.02 9.12 -11.11
CA GLY A 177 2.29 9.01 -11.80
C GLY A 177 2.73 7.56 -11.96
N SER A 178 3.90 7.21 -11.46
CA SER A 178 4.37 5.83 -11.49
C SER A 178 4.50 5.27 -10.07
N GLY A 179 3.94 4.11 -9.84
CA GLY A 179 3.86 3.45 -8.53
C GLY A 179 2.44 2.98 -8.26
N VAL A 180 2.12 2.73 -7.01
CA VAL A 180 0.76 2.40 -6.55
C VAL A 180 0.22 3.59 -5.76
N ASP A 181 -0.61 4.40 -6.43
CA ASP A 181 -1.07 5.68 -5.90
C ASP A 181 -2.48 5.59 -5.32
N GLU A 182 -2.72 6.35 -4.26
CA GLU A 182 -3.93 6.29 -3.45
C GLU A 182 -4.62 7.65 -3.32
N ILE A 183 -5.95 7.65 -3.49
CA ILE A 183 -6.81 8.74 -3.02
C ILE A 183 -7.55 8.26 -1.78
N SER A 184 -7.43 9.01 -0.67
CA SER A 184 -7.99 8.62 0.63
C SER A 184 -8.99 9.64 1.17
N PHE A 185 -10.16 9.13 1.61
CA PHE A 185 -11.17 9.89 2.36
C PHE A 185 -11.29 9.39 3.81
N GLU A 186 -10.34 8.60 4.28
CA GLU A 186 -10.30 8.03 5.64
C GLU A 186 -10.44 9.10 6.72
N GLU A 187 -9.82 10.26 6.56
CA GLU A 187 -9.79 11.32 7.55
C GLU A 187 -11.05 12.19 7.62
N THR A 188 -12.02 11.97 6.72
CA THR A 188 -13.33 12.64 6.82
C THR A 188 -14.02 12.37 8.16
N SER A 189 -13.61 11.29 8.85
CA SER A 189 -14.12 10.91 10.16
C SER A 189 -13.49 11.66 11.35
N HIS A 190 -12.28 12.23 11.21
CA HIS A 190 -11.52 12.70 12.36
C HIS A 190 -11.18 14.21 12.37
N ASN A 191 -10.96 14.86 11.24
CA ASN A 191 -10.26 16.13 11.23
C ASN A 191 -10.83 17.28 10.39
N LEU A 192 -11.68 17.02 9.41
CA LEU A 192 -12.20 18.08 8.51
C LEU A 192 -13.50 18.72 8.98
N GLY A 193 -13.82 18.55 10.26
CA GLY A 193 -15.07 19.04 10.82
C GLY A 193 -16.29 18.31 10.25
N ASP A 194 -17.45 18.51 10.84
CA ASP A 194 -18.71 17.84 10.45
C ASP A 194 -19.30 18.28 9.10
N SER A 195 -18.48 18.76 8.16
CA SER A 195 -18.95 19.30 6.88
C SER A 195 -19.16 18.24 5.79
N ALA A 196 -18.51 17.08 5.86
CA ALA A 196 -18.77 15.95 4.96
C ALA A 196 -20.18 15.40 5.23
N PHE A 197 -21.00 15.27 4.18
CA PHE A 197 -22.43 14.94 4.32
C PHE A 197 -22.88 13.74 3.47
N ARG A 198 -21.98 13.12 2.73
CA ARG A 198 -22.27 12.01 1.82
C ARG A 198 -21.06 11.13 1.59
N GLY A 199 -21.31 9.91 1.10
CA GLY A 199 -20.28 9.03 0.57
C GLY A 199 -19.72 9.52 -0.76
N ILE A 200 -18.56 8.96 -1.14
CA ILE A 200 -17.95 9.21 -2.43
C ILE A 200 -18.61 8.38 -3.54
N SER A 201 -18.41 8.83 -4.77
CA SER A 201 -18.75 8.02 -5.93
C SER A 201 -17.61 8.12 -6.93
N VAL A 202 -16.86 7.03 -7.09
CA VAL A 202 -15.68 6.96 -7.95
C VAL A 202 -15.92 6.07 -9.17
N ASN A 203 -15.34 6.48 -10.31
CA ASN A 203 -15.27 5.68 -11.52
C ASN A 203 -13.85 5.73 -12.09
N MET A 204 -13.09 4.67 -11.86
CA MET A 204 -11.70 4.51 -12.27
C MET A 204 -11.53 4.52 -13.80
N ALA A 205 -12.50 3.95 -14.53
CA ALA A 205 -12.45 3.91 -16.00
C ALA A 205 -12.55 5.30 -16.63
N THR A 206 -13.16 6.27 -15.95
CA THR A 206 -13.29 7.64 -16.44
C THR A 206 -12.39 8.63 -15.72
N GLY A 207 -11.68 8.21 -14.66
CA GLY A 207 -10.86 9.06 -13.82
C GLY A 207 -11.67 10.15 -13.12
N ARG A 208 -12.89 9.86 -12.67
CA ARG A 208 -13.80 10.83 -12.03
C ARG A 208 -14.26 10.36 -10.67
N LEU A 209 -14.27 11.28 -9.73
CA LEU A 209 -14.72 11.06 -8.37
C LEU A 209 -15.64 12.21 -7.96
N ILE A 210 -16.75 11.89 -7.27
CA ILE A 210 -17.55 12.86 -6.55
C ILE A 210 -17.22 12.70 -5.07
N ASP A 211 -16.70 13.74 -4.46
CA ASP A 211 -16.19 13.73 -3.09
C ASP A 211 -17.31 13.79 -2.01
N CYS A 212 -16.89 13.74 -0.75
CA CYS A 212 -17.78 13.80 0.41
C CYS A 212 -18.50 15.14 0.59
N TRP A 213 -18.09 16.18 -0.10
CA TRP A 213 -18.64 17.54 -0.06
C TRP A 213 -19.43 17.90 -1.32
N GLY A 214 -19.44 17.01 -2.33
CA GLY A 214 -20.18 17.15 -3.58
C GLY A 214 -19.36 17.79 -4.70
N GLY A 215 -18.08 18.02 -4.52
CA GLY A 215 -17.12 18.38 -5.57
C GLY A 215 -16.95 17.24 -6.58
N THR A 216 -16.37 17.57 -7.73
CA THR A 216 -16.08 16.57 -8.77
C THR A 216 -14.61 16.65 -9.13
N ASP A 217 -13.87 15.64 -8.72
CA ASP A 217 -12.46 15.51 -8.97
C ASP A 217 -12.19 14.74 -10.26
N THR A 218 -11.03 15.00 -10.82
CA THR A 218 -10.51 14.26 -11.97
C THR A 218 -9.15 13.69 -11.59
N PHE A 219 -8.92 12.42 -11.86
CA PHE A 219 -7.66 11.78 -11.51
C PHE A 219 -7.11 10.91 -12.64
N PHE A 220 -5.82 10.65 -12.60
CA PHE A 220 -5.06 9.87 -13.57
C PHE A 220 -4.03 9.04 -12.82
N ASP A 221 -3.79 7.82 -13.30
CA ASP A 221 -2.76 6.93 -12.76
C ASP A 221 -2.94 6.76 -11.23
N ILE A 222 -4.10 6.28 -10.82
CA ILE A 222 -4.47 5.94 -9.44
C ILE A 222 -4.99 4.51 -9.41
N GLU A 223 -4.45 3.69 -8.53
CA GLU A 223 -4.78 2.26 -8.38
C GLU A 223 -5.63 1.99 -7.15
N ARG A 224 -5.55 2.86 -6.14
CA ARG A 224 -6.16 2.62 -4.83
C ARG A 224 -7.07 3.76 -4.41
N ILE A 225 -8.25 3.39 -3.89
CA ILE A 225 -9.19 4.37 -3.31
C ILE A 225 -9.62 3.90 -1.92
N ILE A 226 -9.42 4.75 -0.92
CA ILE A 226 -10.02 4.59 0.40
C ILE A 226 -11.23 5.50 0.50
N GLY A 227 -12.37 4.90 0.82
CA GLY A 227 -13.66 5.55 0.96
C GLY A 227 -13.81 6.38 2.23
N SER A 228 -15.05 6.60 2.58
CA SER A 228 -15.43 7.47 3.68
C SER A 228 -16.16 6.68 4.79
N ARG A 229 -16.70 7.39 5.76
CA ARG A 229 -17.61 6.79 6.78
C ARG A 229 -19.06 6.63 6.32
N PHE A 230 -19.37 6.99 5.09
CA PHE A 230 -20.71 6.98 4.52
C PHE A 230 -20.83 5.86 3.47
N ASN A 231 -22.02 5.70 2.91
CA ASN A 231 -22.22 4.73 1.83
C ASN A 231 -21.54 5.22 0.56
N ASP A 232 -20.54 4.50 0.12
CA ASP A 232 -19.67 4.82 -1.03
C ASP A 232 -20.00 3.95 -2.25
N VAL A 233 -19.63 4.43 -3.43
CA VAL A 233 -19.79 3.69 -4.68
C VAL A 233 -18.46 3.69 -5.43
N PHE A 234 -17.93 2.49 -5.67
CA PHE A 234 -16.68 2.26 -6.40
C PHE A 234 -16.98 1.52 -7.70
N VAL A 235 -16.51 2.09 -8.80
CA VAL A 235 -16.51 1.45 -10.11
C VAL A 235 -15.09 1.42 -10.64
N GLY A 236 -14.51 0.26 -10.73
CA GLY A 236 -13.17 -0.01 -11.23
C GLY A 236 -13.02 0.15 -12.74
N ASN A 237 -11.86 -0.20 -13.25
CA ASN A 237 -11.52 -0.18 -14.66
C ASN A 237 -11.21 -1.59 -15.19
N ALA A 238 -10.39 -1.74 -16.21
CA ALA A 238 -10.02 -3.04 -16.79
C ALA A 238 -8.73 -3.61 -16.19
N GLY A 239 -8.02 -2.88 -15.35
CA GLY A 239 -6.84 -3.32 -14.61
C GLY A 239 -7.19 -3.54 -13.14
N ARG A 240 -6.21 -4.02 -12.38
CA ARG A 240 -6.36 -4.28 -10.94
C ARG A 240 -6.67 -3.02 -10.17
N ASN A 241 -7.73 -3.05 -9.37
CA ASN A 241 -8.11 -1.97 -8.49
C ASN A 241 -8.08 -2.44 -7.03
N ASP A 242 -7.83 -1.51 -6.12
CA ASP A 242 -7.73 -1.76 -4.70
C ASP A 242 -8.63 -0.78 -3.93
N PHE A 243 -9.65 -1.29 -3.25
CA PHE A 243 -10.66 -0.50 -2.57
C PHE A 243 -10.73 -0.80 -1.08
N SER A 244 -10.97 0.23 -0.29
CA SER A 244 -11.38 0.13 1.10
C SER A 244 -12.62 1.01 1.31
N GLY A 245 -13.74 0.44 1.73
CA GLY A 245 -15.01 1.17 1.93
C GLY A 245 -15.06 1.86 3.26
N LEU A 246 -14.38 1.30 4.26
CA LEU A 246 -14.49 1.68 5.66
C LEU A 246 -15.93 1.44 6.17
N ARG A 247 -16.50 2.43 6.83
CA ARG A 247 -17.84 2.31 7.41
C ARG A 247 -18.91 2.78 6.42
N GLY A 248 -19.86 1.95 6.12
CA GLY A 248 -20.95 2.28 5.21
C GLY A 248 -21.73 1.03 4.80
N ASN A 249 -22.68 1.20 3.91
CA ASN A 249 -23.15 0.10 3.08
C ASN A 249 -22.69 0.43 1.67
N ASP A 250 -21.54 -0.10 1.32
CA ASP A 250 -20.78 0.29 0.15
C ASP A 250 -21.08 -0.58 -1.06
N VAL A 251 -20.80 -0.06 -2.23
CA VAL A 251 -20.96 -0.81 -3.47
C VAL A 251 -19.65 -0.80 -4.22
N PHE A 252 -19.07 -1.98 -4.41
CA PHE A 252 -17.87 -2.21 -5.17
C PHE A 252 -18.18 -2.95 -6.46
N ASN A 253 -17.70 -2.43 -7.57
CA ASN A 253 -17.67 -3.11 -8.86
C ASN A 253 -16.24 -3.05 -9.37
N GLY A 254 -15.51 -4.16 -9.30
CA GLY A 254 -14.10 -4.23 -9.67
C GLY A 254 -13.88 -3.93 -11.14
N GLY A 255 -14.63 -4.56 -12.01
CA GLY A 255 -14.50 -4.37 -13.46
C GLY A 255 -13.89 -5.58 -14.12
N GLY A 256 -12.68 -5.47 -14.60
CA GLY A 256 -11.91 -6.59 -15.14
C GLY A 256 -10.58 -6.77 -14.41
N ASP A 257 -9.91 -7.89 -14.68
CA ASP A 257 -8.73 -8.34 -13.92
C ASP A 257 -9.07 -8.76 -12.48
N GLN A 258 -8.09 -8.89 -11.60
CA GLN A 258 -8.26 -9.32 -10.20
C GLN A 258 -8.32 -8.12 -9.26
N ASP A 259 -9.52 -7.76 -8.86
CA ASP A 259 -9.79 -6.60 -8.02
C ASP A 259 -9.85 -6.96 -6.53
N ARG A 260 -9.43 -6.05 -5.69
CA ARG A 260 -9.30 -6.27 -4.25
C ARG A 260 -10.18 -5.32 -3.44
N VAL A 261 -10.83 -5.87 -2.40
CA VAL A 261 -11.45 -5.09 -1.32
C VAL A 261 -10.76 -5.40 0.00
N ARG A 262 -10.42 -4.36 0.76
CA ARG A 262 -9.70 -4.45 2.04
C ARG A 262 -10.56 -3.99 3.20
N TYR A 263 -10.51 -4.75 4.30
CA TYR A 263 -11.18 -4.46 5.57
C TYR A 263 -10.21 -4.33 6.76
N GLY A 264 -8.90 -4.46 6.54
CA GLY A 264 -7.89 -4.30 7.58
C GLY A 264 -7.92 -2.93 8.25
N ASP A 265 -8.28 -1.88 7.49
CA ASP A 265 -8.35 -0.50 7.96
C ASP A 265 -9.55 -0.26 8.90
N ASP A 266 -10.57 -1.12 8.88
CA ASP A 266 -11.76 -1.01 9.74
C ASP A 266 -11.40 -0.92 11.22
N TYR A 267 -10.39 -1.68 11.65
CA TYR A 267 -9.93 -1.65 13.04
C TYR A 267 -9.52 -0.25 13.51
N TRP A 268 -8.76 0.46 12.69
CA TRP A 268 -8.27 1.80 13.01
C TRP A 268 -9.39 2.83 13.04
N GLN A 269 -10.47 2.58 12.30
CA GLN A 269 -11.67 3.42 12.24
C GLN A 269 -12.75 3.03 13.26
N GLY A 270 -12.46 2.03 14.12
CA GLY A 270 -13.32 1.60 15.21
C GLY A 270 -14.23 0.41 14.92
N GLY A 271 -14.00 -0.31 13.83
CA GLY A 271 -14.54 -1.64 13.58
C GLY A 271 -14.09 -2.63 14.65
N ARG A 272 -14.95 -3.53 15.09
CA ARG A 272 -14.70 -4.40 16.25
C ARG A 272 -15.12 -5.84 16.06
N GLN A 273 -15.34 -6.26 14.84
CA GLN A 273 -15.73 -7.63 14.49
C GLN A 273 -15.08 -8.07 13.19
N GLY A 274 -14.99 -9.38 12.99
CA GLY A 274 -14.60 -9.96 11.73
C GLY A 274 -15.66 -9.75 10.65
N ILE A 275 -15.22 -9.88 9.40
CA ILE A 275 -16.09 -9.80 8.23
C ILE A 275 -16.75 -11.14 7.92
N VAL A 276 -17.84 -11.08 7.18
CA VAL A 276 -18.47 -12.27 6.58
C VAL A 276 -18.62 -12.02 5.09
N VAL A 277 -17.84 -12.75 4.33
CA VAL A 277 -17.73 -12.64 2.87
C VAL A 277 -18.53 -13.75 2.20
N ASP A 278 -19.33 -13.39 1.19
CA ASP A 278 -19.96 -14.31 0.24
C ASP A 278 -19.87 -13.65 -1.14
N LEU A 279 -18.91 -14.08 -1.95
CA LEU A 279 -18.60 -13.44 -3.24
C LEU A 279 -19.58 -13.82 -4.35
N GLU A 280 -20.41 -14.87 -4.18
CA GLU A 280 -21.38 -15.27 -5.21
C GLU A 280 -22.77 -15.54 -4.63
N THR A 281 -23.47 -14.50 -4.23
CA THR A 281 -24.91 -14.59 -3.93
C THR A 281 -25.76 -14.74 -5.19
N SER A 282 -25.26 -14.33 -6.36
CA SER A 282 -25.87 -14.52 -7.66
C SER A 282 -24.87 -14.35 -8.81
N ASN A 283 -25.09 -15.11 -9.89
CA ASN A 283 -24.34 -15.00 -11.15
C ASN A 283 -25.36 -14.89 -12.30
N ILE A 284 -25.45 -13.71 -12.92
CA ILE A 284 -26.41 -13.43 -13.99
C ILE A 284 -25.66 -12.91 -15.20
N GLY A 285 -25.59 -13.75 -16.26
CA GLY A 285 -24.95 -13.38 -17.51
C GLY A 285 -23.43 -13.16 -17.42
N GLY A 286 -22.77 -13.82 -16.46
CA GLY A 286 -21.35 -13.66 -16.19
C GLY A 286 -21.00 -12.52 -15.23
N VAL A 287 -21.98 -11.81 -14.72
CA VAL A 287 -21.78 -10.82 -13.65
C VAL A 287 -21.96 -11.49 -12.31
N ILE A 288 -20.86 -11.69 -11.58
CA ILE A 288 -20.84 -12.26 -10.24
C ILE A 288 -21.12 -11.14 -9.23
N ARG A 289 -22.09 -11.37 -8.37
CA ARG A 289 -22.49 -10.42 -7.34
C ARG A 289 -22.47 -11.12 -5.99
N GLY A 290 -21.77 -10.55 -5.05
CA GLY A 290 -21.66 -11.00 -3.68
C GLY A 290 -22.10 -9.95 -2.67
N ALA A 291 -21.92 -10.27 -1.41
CA ALA A 291 -22.14 -9.38 -0.28
C ALA A 291 -21.10 -9.62 0.81
N ILE A 292 -20.67 -8.55 1.46
CA ILE A 292 -19.77 -8.60 2.60
C ILE A 292 -20.42 -7.88 3.77
N ARG A 293 -20.37 -8.48 4.94
CA ARG A 293 -20.65 -7.75 6.17
C ARG A 293 -19.33 -7.26 6.75
N ASP A 294 -19.16 -5.94 6.84
CA ASP A 294 -17.93 -5.29 7.23
C ASP A 294 -17.61 -5.38 8.74
N GLY A 295 -16.45 -4.87 9.15
CA GLY A 295 -15.99 -4.82 10.53
C GLY A 295 -16.84 -3.95 11.48
N PHE A 296 -17.77 -3.17 10.94
CA PHE A 296 -18.74 -2.36 11.70
C PHE A 296 -20.13 -3.01 11.76
N GLY A 297 -20.38 -4.04 10.94
CA GLY A 297 -21.65 -4.74 10.83
C GLY A 297 -22.56 -4.23 9.72
N ASN A 298 -22.11 -3.29 8.86
CA ASN A 298 -22.85 -2.85 7.69
C ASN A 298 -22.78 -3.92 6.60
N ARG A 299 -23.52 -3.73 5.54
CA ARG A 299 -23.58 -4.68 4.44
C ARG A 299 -23.18 -4.03 3.12
N ASP A 300 -22.09 -4.50 2.59
CA ASP A 300 -21.58 -4.09 1.29
C ASP A 300 -22.06 -5.00 0.17
N VAL A 301 -22.09 -4.45 -1.03
CA VAL A 301 -22.36 -5.19 -2.25
C VAL A 301 -21.08 -5.22 -3.08
N VAL A 302 -20.62 -6.42 -3.43
CA VAL A 302 -19.45 -6.62 -4.29
C VAL A 302 -19.87 -7.21 -5.64
N ILE A 303 -19.24 -6.77 -6.70
CA ILE A 303 -19.49 -7.20 -8.08
C ILE A 303 -18.14 -7.38 -8.74
N ASN A 304 -17.85 -8.56 -9.29
CA ASN A 304 -16.58 -8.89 -9.92
C ASN A 304 -15.41 -8.48 -8.99
N ILE A 305 -15.38 -9.05 -7.81
CA ILE A 305 -14.29 -8.92 -6.83
C ILE A 305 -13.73 -10.31 -6.57
N GLU A 306 -12.44 -10.48 -6.76
CA GLU A 306 -11.73 -11.75 -6.65
C GLU A 306 -10.87 -11.83 -5.39
N ARG A 307 -10.43 -10.69 -4.86
CA ARG A 307 -9.51 -10.64 -3.73
C ARG A 307 -10.11 -9.92 -2.54
N VAL A 308 -10.01 -10.53 -1.35
CA VAL A 308 -10.52 -9.92 -0.11
C VAL A 308 -9.47 -10.04 0.98
N ASN A 309 -9.09 -8.89 1.54
CA ASN A 309 -8.30 -8.83 2.76
C ASN A 309 -9.23 -8.65 3.95
N GLY A 310 -9.13 -9.57 4.89
CA GLY A 310 -9.89 -9.59 6.12
C GLY A 310 -9.42 -8.59 7.16
N THR A 311 -9.90 -8.79 8.36
CA THR A 311 -9.62 -7.96 9.53
C THR A 311 -8.60 -8.65 10.45
N ARG A 312 -8.34 -8.07 11.62
CA ARG A 312 -7.63 -8.75 12.71
C ARG A 312 -8.52 -9.62 13.60
N TYR A 313 -9.77 -9.80 13.25
CA TYR A 313 -10.76 -10.58 13.99
C TYR A 313 -11.12 -11.84 13.20
N ASN A 314 -11.91 -12.73 13.82
CA ASN A 314 -12.33 -13.97 13.18
C ASN A 314 -13.23 -13.69 11.97
N ASP A 315 -12.75 -14.00 10.78
CA ASP A 315 -13.40 -13.75 9.51
C ASP A 315 -13.99 -15.03 8.89
N VAL A 316 -14.96 -14.87 8.05
CA VAL A 316 -15.55 -15.97 7.27
C VAL A 316 -15.54 -15.61 5.80
N PHE A 317 -14.84 -16.42 4.99
CA PHE A 317 -14.74 -16.22 3.56
C PHE A 317 -15.43 -17.35 2.82
N VAL A 318 -16.38 -16.99 1.96
CA VAL A 318 -16.97 -17.87 0.96
C VAL A 318 -16.73 -17.24 -0.41
N GLY A 319 -16.00 -17.96 -1.25
CA GLY A 319 -15.62 -17.53 -2.59
C GLY A 319 -16.75 -17.60 -3.60
N SER A 320 -16.34 -17.66 -4.86
CA SER A 320 -17.25 -17.70 -6.01
C SER A 320 -16.92 -18.90 -6.93
N SER A 321 -17.51 -18.92 -8.10
CA SER A 321 -17.17 -19.86 -9.16
C SER A 321 -15.89 -19.48 -9.92
N GLU A 322 -15.33 -18.30 -9.68
CA GLU A 322 -14.09 -17.81 -10.26
C GLU A 322 -12.94 -17.95 -9.25
N ARG A 323 -11.70 -17.74 -9.72
CA ARG A 323 -10.52 -17.77 -8.85
C ARG A 323 -10.57 -16.65 -7.82
N ASN A 324 -10.46 -17.01 -6.54
CA ASN A 324 -10.41 -16.06 -5.44
C ASN A 324 -9.09 -16.10 -4.69
N VAL A 325 -8.73 -14.99 -4.05
CA VAL A 325 -7.57 -14.88 -3.17
C VAL A 325 -7.99 -14.24 -1.85
N PHE A 326 -7.75 -14.92 -0.76
CA PHE A 326 -8.11 -14.45 0.59
C PHE A 326 -6.87 -14.19 1.43
N ILE A 327 -6.93 -13.15 2.24
CA ILE A 327 -5.98 -12.87 3.31
C ILE A 327 -6.78 -12.75 4.60
N GLY A 328 -6.59 -13.69 5.54
CA GLY A 328 -7.29 -13.69 6.84
C GLY A 328 -6.73 -12.64 7.78
N ALA A 329 -5.42 -12.44 7.77
CA ALA A 329 -4.64 -11.70 8.74
C ALA A 329 -4.67 -12.34 10.14
N GLU A 330 -4.82 -11.54 11.23
CA GLU A 330 -4.96 -12.10 12.58
C GLU A 330 -6.39 -12.61 12.78
N GLY A 331 -6.59 -13.62 13.60
CA GLY A 331 -7.93 -14.11 13.92
C GLY A 331 -7.99 -15.64 13.89
N ARG A 332 -9.19 -16.17 13.93
CA ARG A 332 -9.46 -17.58 13.62
C ARG A 332 -10.43 -17.60 12.46
N ASP A 333 -9.90 -17.77 11.29
CA ASP A 333 -10.62 -17.55 10.06
C ASP A 333 -11.15 -18.86 9.47
N SER A 334 -12.11 -18.73 8.61
CA SER A 334 -12.68 -19.87 7.90
C SER A 334 -12.80 -19.53 6.41
N PHE A 335 -12.16 -20.34 5.59
CA PHE A 335 -12.10 -20.17 4.15
C PHE A 335 -12.82 -21.31 3.44
N ASN A 336 -13.62 -20.97 2.45
CA ASN A 336 -14.20 -21.89 1.48
C ASN A 336 -14.09 -21.26 0.09
N GLY A 337 -13.16 -21.72 -0.73
CA GLY A 337 -12.93 -21.22 -2.08
C GLY A 337 -14.11 -21.46 -3.02
N MET A 338 -14.90 -22.50 -2.77
CA MET A 338 -16.03 -22.97 -3.59
C MET A 338 -15.56 -23.68 -4.86
N GLY A 339 -15.49 -22.99 -5.97
CA GLY A 339 -15.11 -23.57 -7.25
C GLY A 339 -13.96 -22.80 -7.90
N SER A 340 -13.38 -23.39 -8.94
CA SER A 340 -12.15 -22.89 -9.54
C SER A 340 -10.90 -23.18 -8.70
N ARG A 341 -9.83 -22.46 -8.90
CA ARG A 341 -8.56 -22.62 -8.21
C ARG A 341 -8.33 -21.43 -7.31
N ASP A 342 -8.42 -21.62 -6.01
CA ASP A 342 -8.46 -20.58 -5.01
C ASP A 342 -7.19 -20.54 -4.16
N ALA A 343 -6.83 -19.37 -3.67
CA ALA A 343 -5.63 -19.13 -2.90
C ALA A 343 -5.91 -18.51 -1.52
N ILE A 344 -5.08 -18.88 -0.55
CA ILE A 344 -4.90 -18.11 0.68
C ILE A 344 -3.49 -17.53 0.67
N SER A 345 -3.39 -16.23 0.96
CA SER A 345 -2.12 -15.54 1.16
C SER A 345 -1.93 -15.20 2.64
N PHE A 346 -0.76 -15.50 3.14
CA PHE A 346 -0.31 -15.15 4.49
C PHE A 346 0.63 -13.96 4.50
N ASP A 347 0.68 -13.22 3.40
CA ASP A 347 1.38 -11.94 3.35
C ASP A 347 0.65 -10.88 4.18
N VAL A 348 1.18 -10.63 5.36
CA VAL A 348 0.67 -9.62 6.29
C VAL A 348 1.73 -8.57 6.62
N SER A 349 2.74 -8.42 5.77
CA SER A 349 3.84 -7.46 5.91
C SER A 349 3.34 -6.02 6.18
N TYR A 350 2.16 -5.69 5.66
CA TYR A 350 1.50 -4.39 5.85
C TYR A 350 0.90 -4.18 7.25
N THR A 351 0.75 -5.22 8.08
CA THR A 351 0.13 -5.09 9.41
C THR A 351 1.10 -4.60 10.48
N GLY A 352 2.41 -4.76 10.25
CA GLY A 352 3.46 -4.46 11.23
C GLY A 352 3.45 -5.38 12.47
N VAL A 353 2.66 -6.45 12.46
CA VAL A 353 2.60 -7.44 13.55
C VAL A 353 3.61 -8.56 13.25
N ALA A 354 4.40 -8.93 14.25
CA ALA A 354 5.37 -10.02 14.11
C ALA A 354 4.63 -11.35 13.92
N GLN A 355 4.98 -12.05 12.84
CA GLN A 355 4.46 -13.35 12.47
C GLN A 355 5.51 -14.44 12.74
N THR A 356 5.06 -15.63 13.09
CA THR A 356 5.89 -16.87 13.06
C THR A 356 5.60 -17.62 11.78
N GLY A 357 6.43 -18.61 11.45
CA GLY A 357 6.15 -19.47 10.29
C GLY A 357 4.79 -20.17 10.40
N ILE A 358 4.13 -20.30 9.25
CA ILE A 358 2.82 -20.96 9.15
C ILE A 358 2.96 -22.47 9.06
N ILE A 359 1.90 -23.17 9.42
CA ILE A 359 1.78 -24.62 9.23
C ILE A 359 0.45 -24.89 8.53
N VAL A 360 0.52 -25.29 7.28
CA VAL A 360 -0.64 -25.66 6.46
C VAL A 360 -0.59 -27.14 6.12
N ASN A 361 -1.73 -27.82 6.23
CA ASN A 361 -1.90 -29.19 5.76
C ASN A 361 -3.30 -29.38 5.14
N LEU A 362 -3.38 -29.18 3.85
CA LEU A 362 -4.63 -29.28 3.09
C LEU A 362 -5.16 -30.72 2.95
N GLN A 363 -4.41 -31.74 3.39
CA GLN A 363 -4.86 -33.14 3.42
C GLN A 363 -5.73 -33.46 4.65
N LEU A 364 -5.77 -32.58 5.63
CA LEU A 364 -6.61 -32.77 6.82
C LEU A 364 -8.09 -32.58 6.48
N ALA A 365 -8.97 -33.30 7.17
CA ALA A 365 -10.41 -33.17 7.01
C ALA A 365 -10.98 -31.87 7.64
N ALA A 366 -10.26 -31.27 8.56
CA ALA A 366 -10.59 -29.99 9.20
C ALA A 366 -9.33 -29.39 9.82
N ASN A 367 -9.37 -28.09 10.10
CA ASN A 367 -8.23 -27.36 10.67
C ASN A 367 -6.98 -27.46 9.78
N GLN A 368 -7.16 -27.22 8.49
CA GLN A 368 -6.13 -27.37 7.48
C GLN A 368 -4.99 -26.36 7.69
N ILE A 369 -5.27 -25.19 8.21
CA ILE A 369 -4.27 -24.24 8.70
C ILE A 369 -4.07 -24.56 10.18
N VAL A 370 -2.97 -25.23 10.49
CA VAL A 370 -2.61 -25.67 11.84
C VAL A 370 -2.02 -24.54 12.67
N ASN A 371 -1.40 -23.58 11.98
CA ASN A 371 -0.88 -22.34 12.52
C ASN A 371 -0.87 -21.28 11.41
N ASP A 372 -1.55 -20.16 11.62
CA ASP A 372 -1.65 -19.02 10.70
C ASP A 372 -0.46 -18.03 10.82
N GLY A 373 0.52 -18.34 11.66
CA GLY A 373 1.61 -17.42 11.98
C GLY A 373 1.35 -16.55 13.21
N PHE A 374 0.10 -16.43 13.66
CA PHE A 374 -0.31 -15.75 14.89
C PHE A 374 -0.72 -16.72 16.01
N GLY A 375 -0.67 -18.03 15.73
CA GLY A 375 -0.97 -19.09 16.68
C GLY A 375 -2.41 -19.59 16.65
N ASN A 376 -3.18 -19.24 15.65
CA ASN A 376 -4.54 -19.72 15.48
C ASN A 376 -4.60 -20.95 14.58
N VAL A 377 -5.70 -21.68 14.73
CA VAL A 377 -6.03 -22.86 13.91
C VAL A 377 -7.29 -22.54 13.11
N GLU A 378 -7.24 -22.77 11.80
CA GLU A 378 -8.24 -22.30 10.85
C GLU A 378 -8.69 -23.40 9.90
N THR A 379 -9.79 -23.15 9.21
CA THR A 379 -10.38 -24.08 8.25
C THR A 379 -10.24 -23.55 6.82
N ALA A 380 -9.69 -24.37 5.92
CA ALA A 380 -9.52 -24.08 4.50
C ALA A 380 -10.13 -25.21 3.66
N ILE A 381 -11.27 -24.95 3.03
CA ILE A 381 -12.01 -25.89 2.18
C ILE A 381 -11.94 -25.42 0.74
N SER A 382 -11.73 -26.33 -0.22
CA SER A 382 -11.60 -25.98 -1.65
C SER A 382 -10.58 -24.88 -1.86
N ILE A 383 -9.39 -25.06 -1.33
CA ILE A 383 -8.22 -24.20 -1.51
C ILE A 383 -7.13 -25.03 -2.15
N GLU A 384 -6.56 -24.54 -3.22
CA GLU A 384 -5.51 -25.23 -3.98
C GLU A 384 -4.17 -24.51 -3.86
N ASP A 385 -4.15 -23.18 -3.69
CA ASP A 385 -2.93 -22.38 -3.72
C ASP A 385 -2.62 -21.80 -2.33
N ILE A 386 -1.33 -21.77 -1.98
CA ILE A 386 -0.85 -21.11 -0.76
C ILE A 386 0.29 -20.17 -1.12
N TRP A 387 0.13 -18.90 -0.76
CA TRP A 387 1.21 -17.91 -0.69
C TRP A 387 1.58 -17.74 0.77
N ALA A 388 2.77 -18.22 1.12
CA ALA A 388 3.18 -18.39 2.51
C ALA A 388 3.62 -17.07 3.19
N SER A 389 4.29 -17.17 4.32
CA SER A 389 4.80 -16.01 5.06
C SER A 389 6.28 -15.77 4.74
N ASP A 390 6.86 -14.69 5.29
CA ASP A 390 8.31 -14.43 5.18
C ASP A 390 9.10 -15.15 6.31
N GLN A 391 8.57 -16.24 6.84
CA GLN A 391 9.17 -17.01 7.93
C GLN A 391 9.31 -18.48 7.50
N ASN A 392 10.01 -19.28 8.30
CA ASN A 392 10.16 -20.70 8.00
C ASN A 392 8.84 -21.45 8.08
N ASP A 393 8.29 -21.85 6.95
CA ASP A 393 6.96 -22.40 6.79
C ASP A 393 6.95 -23.93 6.61
N ARG A 394 5.83 -24.54 6.92
CA ARG A 394 5.60 -25.94 6.65
C ARG A 394 4.29 -26.14 5.90
N LEU A 395 4.38 -26.48 4.61
CA LEU A 395 3.26 -26.56 3.69
C LEU A 395 3.08 -28.01 3.21
N ILE A 396 1.91 -28.57 3.43
CA ILE A 396 1.50 -29.88 2.90
C ILE A 396 0.23 -29.66 2.09
N MET A 397 0.38 -29.74 0.77
CA MET A 397 -0.71 -29.52 -0.16
C MET A 397 -1.57 -30.77 -0.34
N ASN A 398 -2.63 -30.66 -1.12
CA ASN A 398 -3.60 -31.74 -1.33
C ASN A 398 -3.28 -32.59 -2.58
N GLY A 399 -4.28 -33.17 -3.23
CA GLY A 399 -4.10 -34.00 -4.42
C GLY A 399 -4.51 -33.30 -5.72
N ALA A 400 -4.73 -31.99 -5.70
CA ALA A 400 -4.98 -31.15 -6.87
C ALA A 400 -3.66 -30.64 -7.46
N ASP A 401 -3.73 -29.98 -8.60
CA ASP A 401 -2.60 -29.18 -9.12
C ASP A 401 -2.49 -27.90 -8.27
N ASN A 402 -1.45 -27.77 -7.44
CA ASN A 402 -1.28 -26.65 -6.51
C ASN A 402 -0.24 -25.64 -6.99
N PHE A 403 -0.39 -24.38 -6.58
CA PHE A 403 0.64 -23.36 -6.68
C PHE A 403 1.10 -22.99 -5.26
N VAL A 404 2.40 -23.10 -5.03
CA VAL A 404 3.01 -22.88 -3.72
C VAL A 404 4.07 -21.81 -3.85
N PHE A 405 3.90 -20.71 -3.16
CA PHE A 405 4.87 -19.65 -3.07
C PHE A 405 5.37 -19.58 -1.62
N GLY A 406 6.64 -19.98 -1.40
CA GLY A 406 7.25 -20.07 -0.07
C GLY A 406 7.60 -18.70 0.51
N ARG A 407 8.00 -17.75 -0.34
CA ARG A 407 8.55 -16.45 0.02
C ARG A 407 9.89 -16.58 0.77
N ASP A 408 10.19 -15.59 1.64
CA ASP A 408 11.38 -15.65 2.49
C ASP A 408 11.25 -16.77 3.55
N GLY A 409 12.38 -17.34 3.94
CA GLY A 409 12.39 -18.36 4.98
C GLY A 409 13.06 -19.65 4.54
N ALA A 410 13.19 -20.59 5.45
CA ALA A 410 13.62 -21.95 5.16
C ALA A 410 12.41 -22.88 5.17
N ASP A 411 11.78 -23.07 4.05
CA ASP A 411 10.48 -23.69 3.95
C ASP A 411 10.55 -25.19 3.69
N THR A 412 9.58 -25.91 4.23
CA THR A 412 9.40 -27.33 3.94
C THR A 412 8.06 -27.52 3.24
N MET A 413 8.12 -27.82 1.97
CA MET A 413 6.97 -27.94 1.08
C MET A 413 6.77 -29.40 0.65
N THR A 414 5.51 -29.80 0.57
CA THR A 414 5.06 -31.11 0.05
C THR A 414 3.92 -30.84 -0.91
N GLY A 415 4.09 -31.13 -2.19
CA GLY A 415 3.08 -30.89 -3.24
C GLY A 415 1.88 -31.81 -3.11
N GLY A 416 2.12 -33.06 -2.78
CA GLY A 416 1.07 -34.07 -2.70
C GLY A 416 0.88 -34.80 -4.01
N GLY A 417 -0.29 -34.73 -4.55
CA GLY A 417 -0.56 -35.33 -5.88
C GLY A 417 -1.08 -34.24 -6.80
N GLY A 418 -1.03 -34.50 -8.10
CA GLY A 418 -1.31 -33.50 -9.10
C GLY A 418 -0.04 -33.04 -9.78
N ARG A 419 -0.09 -31.93 -10.45
CA ARG A 419 1.05 -31.22 -11.01
C ARG A 419 1.22 -29.92 -10.27
N ASP A 420 2.20 -29.87 -9.41
CA ASP A 420 2.39 -28.75 -8.51
C ASP A 420 3.42 -27.77 -9.07
N THR A 421 3.27 -26.49 -8.78
CA THR A 421 4.21 -25.43 -9.12
C THR A 421 4.70 -24.77 -7.84
N PHE A 422 6.00 -24.79 -7.62
CA PHE A 422 6.69 -24.09 -6.55
C PHE A 422 7.38 -22.87 -7.14
N SER A 423 7.12 -21.68 -6.64
CA SER A 423 7.54 -20.42 -7.25
C SER A 423 8.47 -19.62 -6.35
N TRP A 424 9.36 -18.85 -7.01
CA TRP A 424 10.22 -17.81 -6.46
C TRP A 424 10.06 -16.56 -7.32
N GLU A 425 9.82 -15.44 -6.67
CA GLU A 425 9.52 -14.15 -7.34
C GLU A 425 10.60 -13.10 -7.07
N ASP A 426 11.58 -13.36 -6.16
CA ASP A 426 12.68 -12.46 -5.84
C ASP A 426 13.99 -13.22 -5.57
N GLU A 427 15.15 -12.58 -5.85
CA GLU A 427 16.48 -13.15 -5.54
C GLU A 427 16.76 -13.27 -4.04
N ASP A 428 16.16 -12.42 -3.22
CA ASP A 428 16.32 -12.45 -1.76
C ASP A 428 15.75 -13.74 -1.14
N GLU A 429 14.84 -14.42 -1.83
CA GLU A 429 14.30 -15.72 -1.45
C GLU A 429 15.31 -16.86 -1.62
N PHE A 430 16.39 -16.66 -2.39
CA PHE A 430 17.41 -17.69 -2.57
C PHE A 430 18.34 -17.80 -1.36
N GLY A 431 18.82 -19.02 -1.11
CA GLY A 431 19.76 -19.27 -0.02
C GLY A 431 19.10 -19.48 1.34
N SER A 432 17.80 -19.34 1.43
CA SER A 432 17.00 -19.53 2.63
C SER A 432 17.02 -20.97 3.16
N GLY A 433 17.15 -21.95 2.27
CA GLY A 433 17.26 -23.37 2.63
C GLY A 433 16.00 -24.18 2.41
N ASP A 434 15.22 -23.81 1.45
CA ASP A 434 13.97 -24.46 1.06
C ASP A 434 14.14 -25.94 0.70
N ARG A 435 13.09 -26.70 0.99
CA ARG A 435 13.03 -28.14 0.72
C ARG A 435 11.67 -28.54 0.18
N ILE A 436 11.67 -29.22 -0.98
CA ILE A 436 10.49 -29.93 -1.50
C ILE A 436 10.69 -31.42 -1.24
N THR A 437 9.70 -32.06 -0.60
CA THR A 437 9.86 -33.41 -0.08
C THR A 437 9.45 -34.53 -1.03
N ASP A 438 8.64 -34.21 -2.05
CA ASP A 438 8.00 -35.20 -2.95
C ASP A 438 7.98 -34.77 -4.42
N PHE A 439 8.87 -33.89 -4.86
CA PHE A 439 8.93 -33.34 -6.20
C PHE A 439 8.99 -34.41 -7.31
N VAL A 440 8.04 -34.40 -8.22
CA VAL A 440 7.93 -35.34 -9.34
C VAL A 440 8.64 -34.81 -10.57
N ALA A 441 9.92 -35.13 -10.72
CA ALA A 441 10.78 -34.63 -11.80
C ALA A 441 10.68 -35.40 -13.12
N VAL A 442 10.20 -36.66 -13.10
CA VAL A 442 10.18 -37.56 -14.25
C VAL A 442 8.84 -38.29 -14.36
N GLY A 443 8.39 -38.51 -15.58
CA GLY A 443 7.11 -39.17 -15.86
C GLY A 443 6.45 -38.61 -17.11
N THR A 444 5.26 -39.06 -17.41
CA THR A 444 4.44 -38.55 -18.55
C THR A 444 3.19 -37.80 -18.07
N ALA A 445 2.89 -37.85 -16.77
CA ALA A 445 1.77 -37.19 -16.14
C ALA A 445 2.20 -36.62 -14.80
N ASN A 446 1.60 -35.53 -14.37
CA ASN A 446 1.79 -34.91 -13.05
C ASN A 446 3.26 -34.55 -12.76
N LEU A 447 3.95 -33.97 -13.75
CA LEU A 447 5.30 -33.40 -13.52
C LEU A 447 5.18 -32.08 -12.80
N ASP A 448 5.88 -31.97 -11.68
CA ASP A 448 5.97 -30.72 -10.93
C ASP A 448 6.88 -29.71 -11.62
N ARG A 449 6.67 -28.44 -11.29
CA ARG A 449 7.37 -27.33 -11.86
C ARG A 449 7.99 -26.43 -10.79
N LEU A 450 9.07 -25.79 -11.18
CA LEU A 450 9.75 -24.73 -10.48
C LEU A 450 9.52 -23.46 -11.28
N GLY A 451 8.81 -22.50 -10.70
CA GLY A 451 8.45 -21.24 -11.32
C GLY A 451 9.41 -20.13 -10.94
N PHE A 452 9.80 -19.29 -11.90
CA PHE A 452 10.69 -18.15 -11.67
C PHE A 452 10.24 -16.95 -12.49
N ASP A 453 10.13 -15.78 -11.81
CA ASP A 453 9.99 -14.50 -12.49
C ASP A 453 11.35 -14.07 -13.06
N VAL A 454 11.47 -14.08 -14.39
CA VAL A 454 12.76 -13.82 -15.04
C VAL A 454 13.22 -12.37 -14.93
N GLU A 455 12.32 -11.44 -14.62
CA GLU A 455 12.64 -10.02 -14.45
C GLU A 455 13.22 -9.72 -13.06
N ALA A 456 12.93 -10.56 -12.08
CA ALA A 456 13.38 -10.40 -10.71
C ALA A 456 14.80 -10.93 -10.44
N PHE A 457 15.41 -11.72 -11.36
CA PHE A 457 16.68 -12.38 -11.14
C PHE A 457 17.78 -11.91 -12.09
N ASP A 458 18.92 -11.53 -11.53
CA ASP A 458 20.09 -11.08 -12.29
C ASP A 458 20.58 -12.13 -13.29
N ASN A 459 20.75 -11.72 -14.55
CA ASN A 459 21.19 -12.58 -15.68
C ASN A 459 20.26 -13.77 -16.01
N MET A 460 19.08 -13.84 -15.42
CA MET A 460 18.05 -14.79 -15.82
C MET A 460 17.38 -14.32 -17.11
N THR A 461 16.94 -15.24 -17.92
CA THR A 461 16.22 -14.96 -19.17
C THR A 461 15.14 -16.02 -19.36
N SER A 462 14.15 -15.74 -20.17
CA SER A 462 13.13 -16.72 -20.58
C SER A 462 13.67 -17.95 -21.31
N THR A 463 14.96 -17.96 -21.66
CA THR A 463 15.63 -19.12 -22.24
C THR A 463 16.28 -19.97 -21.16
N LEU A 464 15.66 -21.09 -20.83
CA LEU A 464 16.18 -22.02 -19.83
C LEU A 464 17.58 -22.54 -20.19
N ARG A 465 18.50 -22.42 -19.25
CA ARG A 465 19.82 -23.08 -19.27
C ARG A 465 19.92 -23.94 -18.03
N LEU A 466 19.94 -25.24 -18.22
CA LEU A 466 20.00 -26.22 -17.14
C LEU A 466 21.15 -27.18 -17.35
N VAL A 467 21.87 -27.51 -16.27
CA VAL A 467 22.80 -28.63 -16.23
C VAL A 467 22.52 -29.50 -15.00
N ASN A 468 22.52 -30.81 -15.19
CA ASN A 468 22.53 -31.78 -14.09
C ASN A 468 24.01 -32.13 -13.82
N GLY A 469 24.57 -31.57 -12.75
CA GLY A 469 26.00 -31.69 -12.44
C GLY A 469 26.39 -30.87 -11.21
N THR A 470 27.69 -30.70 -11.02
CA THR A 470 28.24 -30.03 -9.81
C THR A 470 28.71 -28.60 -10.06
N SER A 471 28.63 -28.11 -11.31
CA SER A 471 29.07 -26.76 -11.68
C SER A 471 28.41 -26.31 -12.98
N ALA A 472 28.32 -24.99 -13.15
CA ALA A 472 27.84 -24.37 -14.39
C ALA A 472 28.78 -24.65 -15.59
N THR A 473 28.21 -24.69 -16.77
CA THR A 473 28.91 -24.99 -18.03
C THR A 473 28.75 -23.86 -19.07
N THR A 474 27.96 -22.84 -18.79
CA THR A 474 27.80 -21.67 -19.66
C THR A 474 29.05 -20.79 -19.66
N ALA A 475 29.17 -19.88 -20.62
CA ALA A 475 30.23 -18.88 -20.63
C ALA A 475 30.13 -17.97 -19.39
N ALA A 476 31.26 -17.41 -18.98
CA ALA A 476 31.29 -16.44 -17.87
C ALA A 476 30.34 -15.25 -18.14
N GLY A 477 29.56 -14.86 -17.13
CA GLY A 477 28.53 -13.81 -17.24
C GLY A 477 27.21 -14.26 -17.86
N VAL A 478 26.96 -15.57 -17.96
CA VAL A 478 25.71 -16.13 -18.47
C VAL A 478 25.09 -17.03 -17.40
N GLY A 479 23.98 -16.63 -16.86
CA GLY A 479 23.27 -17.35 -15.80
C GLY A 479 22.83 -18.76 -16.22
N GLN A 480 22.81 -19.69 -15.27
CA GLN A 480 22.44 -21.08 -15.48
C GLN A 480 21.90 -21.74 -14.21
N PHE A 481 20.86 -22.57 -14.36
CA PHE A 481 20.44 -23.50 -13.32
C PHE A 481 21.38 -24.70 -13.26
N VAL A 482 21.83 -25.06 -12.07
CA VAL A 482 22.69 -26.21 -11.81
C VAL A 482 22.00 -27.13 -10.80
N PHE A 483 21.53 -28.28 -11.23
CA PHE A 483 21.00 -29.28 -10.33
C PHE A 483 22.09 -30.28 -9.96
N ASN A 484 22.47 -30.33 -8.68
CA ASN A 484 23.46 -31.26 -8.17
C ASN A 484 22.80 -32.52 -7.58
N PRO A 485 22.83 -33.65 -8.28
CA PRO A 485 22.17 -34.87 -7.82
C PRO A 485 22.91 -35.61 -6.67
N LEU A 486 24.04 -35.10 -6.22
CA LEU A 486 24.74 -35.68 -5.07
C LEU A 486 24.20 -35.20 -3.73
N ASN A 487 23.56 -34.04 -3.71
CA ASN A 487 22.95 -33.43 -2.54
C ASN A 487 21.50 -32.94 -2.79
N ASP A 488 20.93 -33.34 -3.94
CA ASP A 488 19.55 -33.03 -4.35
C ASP A 488 19.26 -31.51 -4.42
N THR A 489 20.25 -30.66 -4.64
CA THR A 489 20.09 -29.19 -4.58
C THR A 489 20.09 -28.56 -5.97
N LEU A 490 19.12 -27.69 -6.23
CA LEU A 490 19.11 -26.77 -7.35
C LEU A 490 19.77 -25.47 -6.92
N PHE A 491 20.63 -24.97 -7.78
CA PHE A 491 21.34 -23.69 -7.65
C PHE A 491 21.00 -22.79 -8.82
N TRP A 492 20.96 -21.49 -8.59
CA TRP A 492 21.15 -20.47 -9.61
C TRP A 492 22.60 -20.02 -9.60
N ASP A 493 23.22 -20.07 -10.75
CA ASP A 493 24.59 -19.59 -10.98
C ASP A 493 24.52 -18.41 -11.96
N GLU A 494 24.48 -17.20 -11.43
CA GLU A 494 24.26 -15.95 -12.18
C GLU A 494 25.39 -15.64 -13.17
N ASN A 495 26.60 -16.15 -12.91
CA ASN A 495 27.80 -15.80 -13.65
C ASN A 495 28.40 -16.96 -14.46
N GLY A 496 27.75 -18.13 -14.50
CA GLY A 496 28.15 -19.29 -15.28
C GLY A 496 29.51 -19.86 -14.87
N SER A 497 30.44 -20.01 -15.80
CA SER A 497 31.77 -20.60 -15.52
C SER A 497 32.73 -19.67 -14.79
N ALA A 498 32.34 -18.45 -14.41
CA ALA A 498 33.15 -17.61 -13.54
C ALA A 498 33.16 -18.16 -12.11
N LEU A 499 34.15 -17.73 -11.31
CA LEU A 499 34.26 -18.15 -9.90
C LEU A 499 33.23 -17.39 -9.04
N GLY A 500 32.49 -18.12 -8.23
CA GLY A 500 31.43 -17.57 -7.35
C GLY A 500 30.09 -17.43 -8.07
N GLY A 501 29.15 -16.71 -7.50
CA GLY A 501 27.85 -16.40 -8.10
C GLY A 501 26.83 -17.55 -8.07
N SER A 502 27.10 -18.63 -7.36
CA SER A 502 26.19 -19.76 -7.24
C SER A 502 25.45 -19.74 -5.90
N THR A 503 24.15 -19.56 -5.94
CA THR A 503 23.25 -19.53 -4.77
C THR A 503 22.32 -20.73 -4.79
N ALA A 504 22.14 -21.40 -3.66
CA ALA A 504 21.21 -22.51 -3.53
C ALA A 504 19.79 -21.98 -3.54
N ILE A 505 18.90 -22.61 -4.32
CA ILE A 505 17.48 -22.29 -4.36
C ILE A 505 16.72 -23.24 -3.44
N VAL A 506 16.77 -24.55 -3.76
CA VAL A 506 15.91 -25.55 -3.11
C VAL A 506 16.55 -26.92 -3.11
N VAL A 507 16.26 -27.71 -2.07
CA VAL A 507 16.59 -29.13 -2.00
C VAL A 507 15.38 -29.94 -2.46
N LEU A 508 15.55 -30.72 -3.53
CA LEU A 508 14.52 -31.59 -4.13
C LEU A 508 14.76 -33.04 -3.69
N THR A 509 14.11 -33.48 -2.63
CA THR A 509 14.39 -34.77 -2.00
C THR A 509 14.20 -35.96 -2.95
N ASN A 510 15.23 -36.77 -3.14
CA ASN A 510 15.25 -37.99 -3.98
C ASN A 510 15.07 -37.71 -5.49
N VAL A 511 15.43 -36.56 -6.01
CA VAL A 511 15.41 -36.26 -7.44
C VAL A 511 16.75 -36.60 -8.06
N ALA A 512 16.74 -37.44 -9.11
CA ALA A 512 17.97 -37.86 -9.78
C ALA A 512 18.43 -36.88 -10.88
N ALA A 513 17.51 -36.18 -11.53
CA ALA A 513 17.79 -35.19 -12.57
C ALA A 513 16.54 -34.34 -12.84
N LEU A 514 16.74 -33.13 -13.34
CA LEU A 514 15.71 -32.24 -13.84
C LEU A 514 15.74 -32.15 -15.37
N SER A 515 14.63 -31.77 -15.95
CA SER A 515 14.46 -31.51 -17.37
C SER A 515 13.80 -30.15 -17.60
N ALA A 516 13.78 -29.67 -18.84
CA ALA A 516 13.11 -28.41 -19.17
C ALA A 516 11.59 -28.42 -18.83
N ALA A 517 10.97 -29.59 -18.77
CA ALA A 517 9.55 -29.70 -18.43
C ALA A 517 9.25 -29.39 -16.95
N ASN A 518 10.29 -29.35 -16.12
CA ASN A 518 10.19 -29.01 -14.69
C ASN A 518 10.35 -27.51 -14.42
N PHE A 519 10.46 -26.67 -15.43
CA PHE A 519 10.64 -25.24 -15.27
C PHE A 519 9.49 -24.45 -15.91
N ASP A 520 9.09 -23.41 -15.24
CA ASP A 520 8.17 -22.38 -15.73
C ASP A 520 8.86 -21.03 -15.53
N LEU A 521 9.23 -20.37 -16.63
CA LEU A 521 9.92 -19.07 -16.61
C LEU A 521 8.94 -18.02 -17.16
N PHE A 522 8.53 -17.06 -16.36
CA PHE A 522 7.49 -16.09 -16.70
C PHE A 522 7.92 -14.64 -16.48
#